data_123b85c2b39759010039b4baf8995459
#
_entry.id   123b85c2b39759010039b4baf8995459
#
_cell.length_a   1.000
_cell.length_b   1.000
_cell.length_c   1.000
_cell.angle_alpha   90.00
_cell.angle_beta   90.00
_cell.angle_gamma   90.00
#
_symmetry.space_group_name_H-M   'P 1'
#
loop_
_entity.id
_entity.type
_entity.pdbx_description
1 polymer ?
#
loop_
_entity_poly.entity_id
_entity_poly.type
_entity_poly.pdbx_seq_one_letter_code
_entity_poly.pdbx_strand_id
1 'polypeptide(L)'
;TSSAPDRRIWLDGALVPWPAATVHLLSHSFARGSMVFDYLSVHETPRGAAIFRLAEHLERFERSVSIVGLPIARNYDQLFAASLEVVRANPGCTALKVMAYLPSEEVGVVPMDERVSVAMAAYDPVRDVILRKPNPRRNPAAIAVKLERTRRRIEAHLPTHAKAAANYLGPAMAAWQARKEGYDDSFSVAITAVS
;
A
#
# COMPACT_ATOMS: atom_id res chain seq x y z
N THR A 1 -13.88 -3.67 -22.44
CA THR A 1 -12.74 -3.72 -21.52
C THR A 1 -12.08 -2.35 -21.50
N SER A 2 -12.18 -1.64 -20.38
CA SER A 2 -11.50 -0.34 -20.21
C SER A 2 -9.99 -0.53 -20.37
N SER A 3 -9.34 0.24 -21.25
CA SER A 3 -7.89 0.21 -21.46
C SER A 3 -7.13 0.48 -20.16
N ALA A 4 -5.91 -0.04 -19.98
CA ALA A 4 -5.09 0.26 -18.79
C ALA A 4 -4.88 1.78 -18.64
N PRO A 5 -4.74 2.33 -17.42
CA PRO A 5 -4.41 3.74 -17.25
C PRO A 5 -3.11 4.08 -17.99
N ASP A 6 -3.06 5.24 -18.64
CA ASP A 6 -1.81 5.77 -19.18
C ASP A 6 -0.99 6.37 -18.02
N ARG A 7 -0.41 5.48 -17.22
CA ARG A 7 0.41 5.78 -16.05
C ARG A 7 1.73 5.03 -16.12
N ARG A 8 2.74 5.59 -15.47
CA ARG A 8 4.03 4.95 -15.24
C ARG A 8 4.15 4.52 -13.78
N ILE A 9 4.70 3.35 -13.56
CA ILE A 9 5.10 2.85 -12.25
C ILE A 9 6.62 2.96 -12.17
N TRP A 10 7.13 3.52 -11.09
CA TRP A 10 8.55 3.43 -10.79
C TRP A 10 8.82 2.07 -10.14
N LEU A 11 9.70 1.28 -10.74
CA LEU A 11 10.04 -0.08 -10.30
C LEU A 11 11.56 -0.23 -10.32
N ASP A 12 12.18 -0.39 -9.16
CA ASP A 12 13.61 -0.67 -8.96
C ASP A 12 14.58 0.28 -9.69
N GLY A 13 14.18 1.52 -9.94
CA GLY A 13 15.01 2.53 -10.59
C GLY A 13 14.58 2.90 -12.00
N ALA A 14 13.50 2.32 -12.52
CA ALA A 14 13.00 2.59 -13.86
C ALA A 14 11.50 2.90 -13.88
N LEU A 15 11.07 3.78 -14.78
CA LEU A 15 9.65 4.02 -15.06
C LEU A 15 9.15 3.01 -16.09
N VAL A 16 8.28 2.10 -15.67
CA VAL A 16 7.65 1.09 -16.52
C VAL A 16 6.18 1.43 -16.81
N PRO A 17 5.58 0.98 -17.92
CA PRO A 17 4.15 1.12 -18.16
C PRO A 17 3.32 0.43 -17.07
N TRP A 18 2.15 0.97 -16.72
CA TRP A 18 1.24 0.40 -15.72
C TRP A 18 1.00 -1.11 -15.89
N PRO A 19 0.69 -1.65 -17.09
CA PRO A 19 0.44 -3.09 -17.24
C PRO A 19 1.68 -3.98 -17.11
N ALA A 20 2.88 -3.40 -17.17
CA ALA A 20 4.13 -4.15 -17.01
C ALA A 20 4.54 -4.34 -15.53
N ALA A 21 3.95 -3.56 -14.61
CA ALA A 21 4.21 -3.68 -13.17
C ALA A 21 3.39 -4.85 -12.58
N THR A 22 3.90 -6.06 -12.75
CA THR A 22 3.26 -7.32 -12.32
C THR A 22 4.11 -8.05 -11.31
N VAL A 23 3.48 -8.91 -10.51
CA VAL A 23 4.12 -9.78 -9.53
C VAL A 23 3.71 -11.22 -9.81
N HIS A 24 4.66 -12.15 -9.74
CA HIS A 24 4.35 -13.56 -9.93
C HIS A 24 3.49 -14.10 -8.77
N LEU A 25 2.56 -15.03 -9.07
CA LEU A 25 1.65 -15.61 -8.07
C LEU A 25 2.36 -16.33 -6.93
N LEU A 26 3.53 -16.93 -7.19
CA LEU A 26 4.35 -17.64 -6.21
C LEU A 26 5.34 -16.73 -5.49
N SER A 27 5.30 -15.40 -5.72
CA SER A 27 6.20 -14.49 -5.00
C SER A 27 5.94 -14.56 -3.50
N HIS A 28 7.02 -14.48 -2.73
CA HIS A 28 6.96 -14.56 -1.27
C HIS A 28 5.98 -13.54 -0.68
N SER A 29 6.05 -12.29 -1.14
CA SER A 29 5.18 -11.25 -0.61
C SER A 29 3.71 -11.44 -0.95
N PHE A 30 3.38 -11.99 -2.13
CA PHE A 30 2.00 -12.31 -2.46
C PHE A 30 1.49 -13.49 -1.62
N ALA A 31 2.29 -14.54 -1.47
CA ALA A 31 1.90 -15.76 -0.77
C ALA A 31 1.92 -15.64 0.77
N ARG A 32 2.75 -14.76 1.34
CA ARG A 32 3.00 -14.65 2.80
C ARG A 32 2.65 -13.29 3.40
N GLY A 33 2.29 -12.28 2.59
CA GLY A 33 1.93 -10.95 3.08
C GLY A 33 3.12 -10.13 3.59
N SER A 34 4.35 -10.45 3.21
CA SER A 34 5.59 -9.78 3.67
C SER A 34 5.82 -8.39 3.06
N MET A 35 4.89 -7.86 2.28
CA MET A 35 4.97 -6.52 1.70
C MET A 35 4.75 -5.44 2.77
N VAL A 36 5.62 -4.42 2.73
CA VAL A 36 5.46 -3.16 3.46
C VAL A 36 5.03 -2.08 2.47
N PHE A 37 4.18 -1.15 2.89
CA PHE A 37 3.77 -0.06 2.02
C PHE A 37 3.46 1.22 2.80
N ASP A 38 3.48 2.34 2.08
CA ASP A 38 2.91 3.58 2.56
C ASP A 38 2.00 4.22 1.50
N TYR A 39 1.09 5.09 1.93
CA TYR A 39 0.12 5.76 1.07
C TYR A 39 0.06 7.24 1.44
N LEU A 40 0.30 8.08 0.45
CA LEU A 40 0.42 9.51 0.57
C LEU A 40 -0.57 10.22 -0.36
N SER A 41 -1.11 11.35 0.07
CA SER A 41 -1.89 12.22 -0.81
C SER A 41 -0.99 13.15 -1.62
N VAL A 42 -1.41 13.42 -2.86
CA VAL A 42 -0.77 14.36 -3.77
C VAL A 42 -1.78 15.47 -4.07
N HIS A 43 -1.35 16.71 -3.96
CA HIS A 43 -2.18 17.89 -4.15
C HIS A 43 -1.60 18.80 -5.22
N GLU A 44 -2.45 19.31 -6.10
CA GLU A 44 -2.06 20.37 -7.02
C GLU A 44 -1.91 21.68 -6.25
N THR A 45 -0.81 22.39 -6.52
CA THR A 45 -0.52 23.70 -5.94
C THR A 45 -0.11 24.68 -7.05
N PRO A 46 -0.08 26.00 -6.79
CA PRO A 46 0.43 26.97 -7.76
C PRO A 46 1.87 26.73 -8.22
N ARG A 47 2.63 25.92 -7.46
CA ARG A 47 4.03 25.56 -7.78
C ARG A 47 4.15 24.15 -8.38
N GLY A 48 3.03 23.49 -8.72
CA GLY A 48 2.94 22.11 -9.22
C GLY A 48 2.49 21.11 -8.17
N ALA A 49 2.52 19.83 -8.53
CA ALA A 49 2.08 18.75 -7.64
C ALA A 49 2.97 18.65 -6.40
N ALA A 50 2.36 18.60 -5.22
CA ALA A 50 3.03 18.48 -3.93
C ALA A 50 2.58 17.20 -3.20
N ILE A 51 3.54 16.42 -2.70
CA ILE A 51 3.28 15.23 -1.89
C ILE A 51 3.16 15.67 -0.43
N PHE A 52 2.01 15.40 0.18
CA PHE A 52 1.79 15.80 1.57
C PHE A 52 2.66 15.01 2.52
N ARG A 53 3.47 15.69 3.33
CA ARG A 53 4.35 15.14 4.38
C ARG A 53 5.23 13.98 3.89
N LEU A 54 5.85 14.13 2.70
CA LEU A 54 6.67 13.08 2.09
C LEU A 54 7.75 12.56 3.04
N ALA A 55 8.43 13.44 3.76
CA ALA A 55 9.52 13.08 4.67
C ALA A 55 9.04 12.11 5.76
N GLU A 56 7.99 12.46 6.49
CA GLU A 56 7.47 11.66 7.60
C GLU A 56 6.85 10.33 7.14
N HIS A 57 6.31 10.29 5.93
CA HIS A 57 5.84 9.06 5.33
C HIS A 57 6.99 8.13 4.95
N LEU A 58 8.08 8.64 4.39
CA LEU A 58 9.25 7.84 4.08
C LEU A 58 9.95 7.32 5.34
N GLU A 59 10.08 8.14 6.39
CA GLU A 59 10.57 7.69 7.70
C GLU A 59 9.72 6.55 8.28
N ARG A 60 8.39 6.64 8.16
CA ARG A 60 7.47 5.56 8.59
C ARG A 60 7.65 4.32 7.73
N PHE A 61 7.84 4.48 6.42
CA PHE A 61 8.09 3.39 5.49
C PHE A 61 9.38 2.65 5.85
N GLU A 62 10.51 3.37 6.03
CA GLU A 62 11.79 2.79 6.44
C GLU A 62 11.70 2.08 7.79
N ARG A 63 11.02 2.69 8.77
CA ARG A 63 10.77 2.04 10.06
C ARG A 63 9.95 0.75 9.91
N SER A 64 8.93 0.74 9.07
CA SER A 64 8.14 -0.47 8.79
C SER A 64 8.95 -1.54 8.09
N VAL A 65 9.82 -1.17 7.14
CA VAL A 65 10.78 -2.05 6.45
C VAL A 65 11.71 -2.70 7.47
N SER A 66 12.29 -1.91 8.38
CA SER A 66 13.17 -2.39 9.44
C SER A 66 12.46 -3.35 10.42
N ILE A 67 11.24 -3.05 10.85
CA ILE A 67 10.45 -3.92 11.76
C ILE A 67 10.16 -5.28 11.11
N VAL A 68 9.84 -5.30 9.81
CA VAL A 68 9.58 -6.56 9.09
C VAL A 68 10.86 -7.29 8.70
N GLY A 69 12.01 -6.60 8.74
CA GLY A 69 13.33 -7.18 8.41
C GLY A 69 13.58 -7.31 6.91
N LEU A 70 12.98 -6.45 6.06
CA LEU A 70 13.26 -6.47 4.62
C LEU A 70 14.61 -5.77 4.32
N PRO A 71 15.58 -6.45 3.67
CA PRO A 71 16.88 -5.87 3.34
C PRO A 71 16.82 -4.96 2.12
N ILE A 72 16.19 -3.78 2.26
CA ILE A 72 16.05 -2.81 1.18
C ILE A 72 17.41 -2.18 0.83
N ALA A 73 17.77 -2.18 -0.46
CA ALA A 73 19.03 -1.61 -0.94
C ALA A 73 18.97 -0.08 -1.20
N ARG A 74 17.79 0.52 -1.11
CA ARG A 74 17.57 1.96 -1.38
C ARG A 74 17.65 2.76 -0.09
N ASN A 75 18.40 3.86 -0.11
CA ASN A 75 18.45 4.81 0.99
C ASN A 75 17.32 5.86 0.88
N TYR A 76 17.15 6.65 1.94
CA TYR A 76 16.15 7.70 2.03
C TYR A 76 16.16 8.67 0.85
N ASP A 77 17.33 9.19 0.46
CA ASP A 77 17.44 10.18 -0.62
C ASP A 77 17.00 9.60 -1.97
N GLN A 78 17.33 8.33 -2.22
CA GLN A 78 16.89 7.62 -3.43
C GLN A 78 15.37 7.42 -3.44
N LEU A 79 14.76 7.06 -2.30
CA LEU A 79 13.31 6.93 -2.17
C LEU A 79 12.61 8.28 -2.33
N PHE A 80 13.18 9.33 -1.78
CA PHE A 80 12.67 10.70 -1.91
C PHE A 80 12.71 11.17 -3.38
N ALA A 81 13.84 11.01 -4.05
CA ALA A 81 13.99 11.36 -5.46
C ALA A 81 13.03 10.57 -6.37
N ALA A 82 12.91 9.26 -6.16
CA ALA A 82 11.98 8.38 -6.89
C ALA A 82 10.51 8.78 -6.71
N SER A 83 10.14 9.21 -5.48
CA SER A 83 8.78 9.69 -5.18
C SER A 83 8.44 10.94 -6.01
N LEU A 84 9.37 11.88 -6.13
CA LEU A 84 9.19 13.07 -6.95
C LEU A 84 9.17 12.73 -8.45
N GLU A 85 10.03 11.82 -8.89
CA GLU A 85 10.11 11.37 -10.28
C GLU A 85 8.78 10.75 -10.74
N VAL A 86 8.24 9.79 -9.98
CA VAL A 86 7.01 9.10 -10.37
C VAL A 86 5.78 10.03 -10.36
N VAL A 87 5.72 10.99 -9.44
CA VAL A 87 4.65 12.00 -9.41
C VAL A 87 4.73 12.91 -10.63
N ARG A 88 5.93 13.39 -11.00
CA ARG A 88 6.13 14.19 -12.22
C ARG A 88 5.77 13.45 -13.49
N ALA A 89 6.06 12.14 -13.55
CA ALA A 89 5.73 11.28 -14.69
C ALA A 89 4.22 10.99 -14.82
N ASN A 90 3.41 11.32 -13.80
CA ASN A 90 1.98 11.03 -13.76
C ASN A 90 1.13 12.26 -13.42
N PRO A 91 1.05 13.26 -14.32
CA PRO A 91 0.27 14.48 -14.05
C PRO A 91 -1.17 14.18 -13.67
N GLY A 92 -1.73 14.99 -12.74
CA GLY A 92 -3.08 14.83 -12.21
C GLY A 92 -3.27 13.56 -11.35
N CYS A 93 -2.21 12.96 -10.82
CA CYS A 93 -2.33 11.97 -9.76
C CYS A 93 -2.72 12.66 -8.45
N THR A 94 -3.50 11.97 -7.62
CA THR A 94 -3.96 12.47 -6.32
C THR A 94 -3.44 11.60 -5.16
N ALA A 95 -2.76 10.51 -5.48
CA ALA A 95 -2.16 9.59 -4.52
C ALA A 95 -0.81 9.05 -4.99
N LEU A 96 0.07 8.79 -4.03
CA LEU A 96 1.31 8.05 -4.19
C LEU A 96 1.29 6.83 -3.25
N LYS A 97 1.55 5.65 -3.78
CA LYS A 97 1.77 4.44 -2.99
C LYS A 97 3.21 3.97 -3.16
N VAL A 98 3.93 3.81 -2.05
CA VAL A 98 5.30 3.27 -1.99
C VAL A 98 5.21 1.86 -1.43
N MET A 99 5.93 0.92 -2.02
CA MET A 99 5.90 -0.51 -1.66
C MET A 99 7.31 -1.10 -1.65
N ALA A 100 7.61 -1.95 -0.67
CA ALA A 100 8.77 -2.84 -0.64
C ALA A 100 8.29 -4.28 -0.47
N TYR A 101 8.78 -5.19 -1.30
CA TYR A 101 8.30 -6.56 -1.33
C TYR A 101 9.38 -7.53 -1.83
N LEU A 102 9.22 -8.81 -1.50
CA LEU A 102 10.05 -9.91 -1.98
C LEU A 102 9.41 -10.50 -3.25
N PRO A 103 9.98 -10.27 -4.44
CA PRO A 103 9.42 -10.72 -5.70
C PRO A 103 9.73 -12.19 -6.03
N SER A 104 10.70 -12.81 -5.32
CA SER A 104 11.16 -14.18 -5.57
C SER A 104 10.04 -15.21 -5.41
N GLU A 105 10.06 -16.23 -6.27
CA GLU A 105 9.16 -17.39 -6.20
C GLU A 105 9.67 -18.34 -5.12
N GLU A 106 8.88 -18.52 -4.07
CA GLU A 106 9.31 -19.24 -2.87
C GLU A 106 8.31 -20.32 -2.44
N VAL A 107 8.83 -21.45 -2.04
CA VAL A 107 8.05 -22.55 -1.45
C VAL A 107 8.03 -22.45 0.08
N GLY A 108 9.15 -22.07 0.67
CA GLY A 108 9.34 -21.97 2.13
C GLY A 108 8.71 -20.72 2.76
N VAL A 109 8.68 -20.70 4.09
CA VAL A 109 8.28 -19.54 4.88
C VAL A 109 9.40 -18.49 4.92
N VAL A 110 10.64 -18.96 4.99
CA VAL A 110 11.83 -18.11 4.91
C VAL A 110 12.27 -18.06 3.46
N PRO A 111 12.40 -16.85 2.85
CA PRO A 111 12.84 -16.74 1.48
C PRO A 111 14.31 -17.17 1.35
N MET A 112 14.64 -17.83 0.23
CA MET A 112 16.03 -18.15 -0.13
C MET A 112 16.70 -17.00 -0.89
N ASP A 113 15.91 -16.22 -1.61
CA ASP A 113 16.34 -14.98 -2.29
C ASP A 113 15.86 -13.78 -1.47
N GLU A 114 16.80 -13.07 -0.86
CA GLU A 114 16.52 -11.88 -0.03
C GLU A 114 16.39 -10.60 -0.83
N ARG A 115 16.38 -10.65 -2.15
CA ARG A 115 16.21 -9.47 -3.00
C ARG A 115 14.86 -8.82 -2.73
N VAL A 116 14.89 -7.55 -2.36
CA VAL A 116 13.71 -6.71 -2.16
C VAL A 116 13.54 -5.78 -3.35
N SER A 117 12.36 -5.80 -3.96
CA SER A 117 11.95 -4.81 -4.96
C SER A 117 11.23 -3.64 -4.30
N VAL A 118 11.47 -2.44 -4.83
CA VAL A 118 10.74 -1.22 -4.47
C VAL A 118 9.92 -0.75 -5.65
N ALA A 119 8.63 -0.55 -5.43
CA ALA A 119 7.73 -0.01 -6.44
C ALA A 119 7.00 1.23 -5.91
N MET A 120 6.78 2.20 -6.80
CA MET A 120 6.00 3.41 -6.48
C MET A 120 4.97 3.66 -7.58
N ALA A 121 3.71 3.86 -7.17
CA ALA A 121 2.59 4.16 -8.05
C ALA A 121 2.01 5.53 -7.71
N ALA A 122 2.09 6.48 -8.65
CA ALA A 122 1.39 7.75 -8.57
C ALA A 122 0.18 7.71 -9.50
N TYR A 123 -1.04 7.84 -8.95
CA TYR A 123 -2.29 7.61 -9.68
C TYR A 123 -3.46 8.38 -9.06
N ASP A 124 -4.60 8.40 -9.74
CA ASP A 124 -5.87 8.83 -9.17
C ASP A 124 -6.70 7.60 -8.79
N PRO A 125 -6.90 7.31 -7.49
CA PRO A 125 -7.61 6.11 -7.04
C PRO A 125 -9.03 6.00 -7.60
N VAL A 126 -9.72 7.12 -7.77
CA VAL A 126 -11.08 7.15 -8.29
C VAL A 126 -11.08 6.88 -9.79
N ARG A 127 -10.38 7.70 -10.56
CA ARG A 127 -10.37 7.64 -12.02
C ARG A 127 -9.67 6.39 -12.55
N ASP A 128 -8.48 6.09 -12.00
CA ASP A 128 -7.61 5.05 -12.57
C ASP A 128 -7.95 3.65 -12.04
N VAL A 129 -8.69 3.53 -10.91
CA VAL A 129 -9.03 2.24 -10.28
C VAL A 129 -10.53 2.07 -10.07
N ILE A 130 -11.20 2.94 -9.28
CA ILE A 130 -12.56 2.70 -8.82
C ILE A 130 -13.56 2.75 -9.99
N LEU A 131 -13.54 3.82 -10.79
CA LEU A 131 -14.48 4.02 -11.89
C LEU A 131 -14.30 3.01 -13.04
N ARG A 132 -13.18 2.26 -13.04
CA ARG A 132 -12.91 1.21 -14.02
C ARG A 132 -13.50 -0.16 -13.63
N LYS A 133 -14.04 -0.28 -12.42
CA LYS A 133 -14.73 -1.48 -11.95
C LYS A 133 -16.12 -1.58 -12.58
N PRO A 134 -16.64 -2.80 -12.82
CA PRO A 134 -17.98 -2.98 -13.38
C PRO A 134 -19.10 -2.30 -12.57
N ASN A 135 -18.95 -2.26 -11.24
CA ASN A 135 -19.89 -1.62 -10.32
C ASN A 135 -19.13 -0.72 -9.34
N PRO A 136 -18.74 0.49 -9.75
CA PRO A 136 -18.01 1.41 -8.88
C PRO A 136 -18.92 1.83 -7.73
N ARG A 137 -18.43 1.70 -6.50
CA ARG A 137 -19.14 2.22 -5.33
C ARG A 137 -19.07 3.75 -5.34
N ARG A 138 -20.19 4.40 -5.07
CA ARG A 138 -20.22 5.83 -4.77
C ARG A 138 -19.62 6.04 -3.38
N ASN A 139 -18.83 7.08 -3.23
CA ASN A 139 -18.41 7.57 -1.91
C ASN A 139 -19.62 8.28 -1.29
N PRO A 140 -20.26 7.75 -0.24
CA PRO A 140 -21.39 8.43 0.40
C PRO A 140 -20.90 9.70 1.11
N ALA A 141 -21.80 10.69 1.26
CA ALA A 141 -21.53 11.92 2.03
C ALA A 141 -21.29 11.64 3.52
N ALA A 142 -21.87 10.53 4.03
CA ALA A 142 -21.65 10.00 5.36
C ALA A 142 -21.53 8.48 5.27
N ILE A 143 -20.70 7.87 6.13
CA ILE A 143 -20.50 6.44 6.21
C ILE A 143 -21.04 5.90 7.53
N ALA A 144 -21.70 4.74 7.48
CA ALA A 144 -22.07 3.96 8.65
C ALA A 144 -20.95 2.94 8.94
N VAL A 145 -20.36 3.01 10.13
CA VAL A 145 -19.21 2.18 10.52
C VAL A 145 -19.59 1.26 11.66
N LYS A 146 -19.30 -0.04 11.50
CA LYS A 146 -19.49 -1.05 12.55
C LYS A 146 -18.26 -1.11 13.46
N LEU A 147 -18.47 -1.09 14.79
CA LEU A 147 -17.40 -1.37 15.74
C LEU A 147 -17.12 -2.88 15.82
N GLU A 148 -15.94 -3.29 15.32
CA GLU A 148 -15.48 -4.68 15.41
C GLU A 148 -14.85 -4.94 16.79
N ARG A 149 -15.42 -5.89 17.54
CA ARG A 149 -14.99 -6.23 18.92
C ARG A 149 -14.33 -7.60 19.02
N THR A 150 -14.47 -8.44 18.01
CA THR A 150 -14.02 -9.84 18.05
C THR A 150 -12.64 -10.04 17.42
N ARG A 151 -12.33 -9.29 16.32
CA ARG A 151 -11.05 -9.37 15.62
C ARG A 151 -10.13 -8.27 16.10
N ARG A 152 -9.24 -8.61 17.02
CA ARG A 152 -8.31 -7.67 17.64
C ARG A 152 -6.90 -7.88 17.09
N ARG A 153 -6.17 -6.79 16.86
CA ARG A 153 -4.74 -6.88 16.56
C ARG A 153 -3.97 -7.10 17.86
N ILE A 154 -3.16 -8.15 17.88
CA ILE A 154 -2.31 -8.48 19.03
C ILE A 154 -0.87 -8.38 18.55
N GLU A 155 -0.08 -7.52 19.18
CA GLU A 155 1.30 -7.23 18.81
C GLU A 155 2.21 -8.46 18.88
N ALA A 156 1.93 -9.37 19.81
CA ALA A 156 2.66 -10.62 19.95
C ALA A 156 2.57 -11.55 18.70
N HIS A 157 1.58 -11.33 17.83
CA HIS A 157 1.36 -12.17 16.65
C HIS A 157 1.67 -11.47 15.32
N LEU A 158 1.63 -10.15 15.29
CA LEU A 158 1.84 -9.36 14.07
C LEU A 158 2.58 -8.07 14.40
N PRO A 159 3.44 -7.55 13.50
CA PRO A 159 4.17 -6.30 13.71
C PRO A 159 3.22 -5.10 13.58
N THR A 160 2.41 -4.82 14.61
CA THR A 160 1.34 -3.80 14.57
C THR A 160 1.84 -2.39 14.32
N HIS A 161 3.11 -2.10 14.66
CA HIS A 161 3.76 -0.81 14.39
C HIS A 161 4.30 -0.68 12.97
N ALA A 162 4.34 -1.78 12.18
CA ALA A 162 4.69 -1.74 10.77
C ALA A 162 3.45 -1.60 9.89
N LYS A 163 3.56 -0.81 8.82
CA LYS A 163 2.53 -0.74 7.77
C LYS A 163 2.71 -1.88 6.78
N ALA A 164 2.50 -3.12 7.25
CA ALA A 164 2.69 -4.36 6.49
C ALA A 164 1.35 -4.92 5.98
N ALA A 165 1.37 -5.57 4.81
CA ALA A 165 0.18 -6.16 4.18
C ALA A 165 -0.51 -7.20 5.07
N ALA A 166 0.27 -8.01 5.80
CA ALA A 166 -0.26 -9.00 6.75
C ALA A 166 -1.22 -8.41 7.79
N ASN A 167 -1.02 -7.16 8.18
CA ASN A 167 -1.86 -6.47 9.17
C ASN A 167 -3.28 -6.12 8.65
N TYR A 168 -3.54 -6.28 7.34
CA TYR A 168 -4.80 -5.87 6.71
C TYR A 168 -5.81 -6.99 6.52
N LEU A 169 -5.44 -8.26 6.71
CA LEU A 169 -6.37 -9.38 6.54
C LEU A 169 -7.53 -9.32 7.55
N GLY A 170 -7.23 -9.14 8.84
CA GLY A 170 -8.24 -8.99 9.89
C GLY A 170 -9.20 -7.82 9.65
N PRO A 171 -8.69 -6.59 9.43
CA PRO A 171 -9.51 -5.44 9.05
C PRO A 171 -10.35 -5.68 7.77
N ALA A 172 -9.81 -6.33 6.74
CA ALA A 172 -10.55 -6.64 5.53
C ALA A 172 -11.72 -7.60 5.79
N MET A 173 -11.49 -8.66 6.59
CA MET A 173 -12.55 -9.61 6.99
C MET A 173 -13.64 -8.90 7.79
N ALA A 174 -13.29 -8.01 8.72
CA ALA A 174 -14.22 -7.23 9.50
C ALA A 174 -15.07 -6.29 8.60
N ALA A 175 -14.42 -5.59 7.66
CA ALA A 175 -15.12 -4.72 6.72
C ALA A 175 -16.04 -5.50 5.78
N TRP A 176 -15.64 -6.69 5.30
CA TRP A 176 -16.51 -7.55 4.49
C TRP A 176 -17.75 -8.00 5.26
N GLN A 177 -17.60 -8.38 6.53
CA GLN A 177 -18.74 -8.76 7.38
C GLN A 177 -19.66 -7.56 7.64
N ALA A 178 -19.09 -6.40 8.01
CA ALA A 178 -19.86 -5.19 8.25
C ALA A 178 -20.70 -4.80 7.01
N ARG A 179 -20.13 -4.92 5.82
CA ARG A 179 -20.84 -4.65 4.56
C ARG A 179 -22.00 -5.58 4.28
N LYS A 180 -21.91 -6.88 4.64
CA LYS A 180 -23.02 -7.83 4.55
C LYS A 180 -24.17 -7.47 5.48
N GLU A 181 -23.86 -6.76 6.57
CA GLU A 181 -24.83 -6.28 7.56
C GLU A 181 -25.35 -4.87 7.26
N GLY A 182 -24.97 -4.27 6.12
CA GLY A 182 -25.47 -2.97 5.66
C GLY A 182 -24.64 -1.76 6.09
N TYR A 183 -23.47 -1.96 6.70
CA TYR A 183 -22.53 -0.90 7.02
C TYR A 183 -21.57 -0.63 5.83
N ASP A 184 -20.97 0.55 5.81
CA ASP A 184 -19.99 0.93 4.77
C ASP A 184 -18.60 0.40 5.08
N ASP A 185 -18.20 0.37 6.37
CA ASP A 185 -16.87 -0.05 6.81
C ASP A 185 -16.92 -0.59 8.26
N SER A 186 -15.77 -0.98 8.80
CA SER A 186 -15.59 -1.40 10.19
C SER A 186 -14.45 -0.66 10.85
N PHE A 187 -14.60 -0.44 12.15
CA PHE A 187 -13.57 0.13 13.01
C PHE A 187 -13.13 -0.92 14.04
N SER A 188 -11.84 -1.30 14.02
CA SER A 188 -11.30 -2.30 14.97
C SER A 188 -10.73 -1.64 16.20
N VAL A 189 -10.99 -2.24 17.36
CA VAL A 189 -10.37 -1.84 18.63
C VAL A 189 -9.02 -2.56 18.76
N ALA A 190 -7.94 -1.80 18.99
CA ALA A 190 -6.66 -2.38 19.40
C ALA A 190 -6.69 -2.65 20.90
N ILE A 191 -6.17 -3.81 21.34
CA ILE A 191 -5.81 -4.03 22.73
C ILE A 191 -4.31 -3.74 22.82
N THR A 192 -3.95 -2.66 23.49
CA THR A 192 -2.63 -2.56 24.11
C THR A 192 -2.63 -3.48 25.31
N ALA A 193 -1.69 -4.43 25.37
CA ALA A 193 -1.46 -5.16 26.59
C ALA A 193 -1.13 -4.12 27.69
N VAL A 194 -1.99 -4.01 28.71
CA VAL A 194 -1.66 -3.28 29.91
C VAL A 194 -0.67 -4.19 30.63
N SER A 195 0.59 -3.78 30.63
CA SER A 195 1.65 -4.38 31.47
C SER A 195 1.34 -4.16 32.93
#